data_7812f9f31b51c526d535e3f62a0128a2
#
_entry.id   7812f9f31b51c526d535e3f62a0128a2
#
_cell.length_a   1.000
_cell.length_b   1.000
_cell.length_c   1.000
_cell.angle_alpha   90.00
_cell.angle_beta   90.00
_cell.angle_gamma   90.00
#
_symmetry.space_group_name_H-M   'P 1'
#
loop_
_entity.id
_entity.type
_entity.pdbx_description
1 polymer ?
#
loop_
_entity_poly.entity_id
_entity_poly.type
_entity_poly.pdbx_seq_one_letter_code
_entity_poly.pdbx_strand_id
1 'polypeptide(L)'
;MDSQEMIRLTQTVKKGGCAAKLPAGELKEVLAGMKPFRPKELIVGTETMDDACLWDLKDGRYLIQTLDFFTPIVDDPFDFGAIAAANAISDVYAMGGEPATAMTILAFPGGTLPLSLIRPLMDGALSVLSKAGVALAGGHTIDDETLKLGFSISGFVEKNKAWTNAGARPGDVLILTKGLGTGTITAALKKGEAQDSWIQGAIKSMITLNNITRHLKEIDIHSATDITGFGLAGHATQMALASQCTFYLDLNSLPFLEGAEECLEKGYLTRAHTTNANYTNDKTHWEISTQKESHWPEWKRKVVYDPQTSGGLLLALPEGEGQRALEIIKSLGFTQAQIIGKAKASENSTALRFNAI
;
A
#
# COMPACT_ATOMS: atom_id res chain seq x y z
N MET A 1 -7.72 38.44 17.65
CA MET A 1 -7.21 37.05 17.53
C MET A 1 -6.93 36.87 16.07
N ASP A 2 -5.66 36.96 15.67
CA ASP A 2 -5.26 36.72 14.30
C ASP A 2 -5.63 35.29 13.92
N SER A 3 -6.50 35.14 12.93
CA SER A 3 -6.72 33.87 12.26
C SER A 3 -5.41 33.51 11.55
N GLN A 4 -4.53 32.77 12.20
CA GLN A 4 -3.42 32.15 11.49
C GLN A 4 -4.04 31.33 10.34
N GLU A 5 -3.80 31.79 9.13
CA GLU A 5 -4.25 31.12 7.92
C GLU A 5 -3.72 29.69 7.98
N MET A 6 -4.61 28.70 7.94
CA MET A 6 -4.24 27.29 8.09
C MET A 6 -3.34 26.91 6.90
N ILE A 7 -2.10 26.56 7.18
CA ILE A 7 -1.15 26.13 6.15
C ILE A 7 -1.62 24.82 5.55
N ARG A 8 -1.97 24.84 4.27
CA ARG A 8 -2.35 23.63 3.54
C ARG A 8 -1.11 22.90 3.05
N LEU A 9 -0.69 21.86 3.76
CA LEU A 9 0.53 21.10 3.45
C LEU A 9 0.50 20.51 2.03
N THR A 10 -0.66 20.11 1.51
CA THR A 10 -0.80 19.59 0.14
C THR A 10 -0.44 20.62 -0.93
N GLN A 11 -0.55 21.92 -0.63
CA GLN A 11 -0.20 23.01 -1.56
C GLN A 11 1.31 23.31 -1.58
N THR A 12 2.06 22.85 -0.59
CA THR A 12 3.52 23.08 -0.51
C THR A 12 4.32 22.10 -1.39
N VAL A 13 3.68 21.08 -1.95
CA VAL A 13 4.34 20.02 -2.72
C VAL A 13 3.76 19.86 -4.12
N LYS A 14 4.60 19.53 -5.09
CA LYS A 14 4.15 19.27 -6.47
C LYS A 14 3.41 17.93 -6.60
N LYS A 15 3.90 16.88 -5.91
CA LYS A 15 3.33 15.54 -5.88
C LYS A 15 3.13 15.13 -4.43
N GLY A 16 2.04 14.43 -4.09
CA GLY A 16 1.72 14.00 -2.73
C GLY A 16 1.72 12.48 -2.59
N GLY A 17 2.08 12.01 -1.38
CA GLY A 17 1.97 10.62 -0.98
C GLY A 17 2.77 9.62 -1.81
N CYS A 18 2.31 8.38 -1.84
CA CYS A 18 2.91 7.30 -2.61
C CYS A 18 2.89 7.54 -4.14
N ALA A 19 2.04 8.45 -4.65
CA ALA A 19 2.07 8.90 -6.04
C ALA A 19 3.34 9.69 -6.41
N ALA A 20 4.17 10.08 -5.44
CA ALA A 20 5.46 10.73 -5.66
C ALA A 20 6.60 9.72 -5.97
N LYS A 21 6.40 8.43 -5.76
CA LYS A 21 7.38 7.37 -6.08
C LYS A 21 7.79 7.43 -7.56
N LEU A 22 9.00 6.95 -7.87
CA LEU A 22 9.40 6.73 -9.26
C LEU A 22 8.53 5.65 -9.89
N PRO A 23 8.22 5.74 -11.22
CA PRO A 23 7.49 4.69 -11.90
C PRO A 23 8.19 3.35 -11.80
N ALA A 24 7.43 2.27 -11.49
CA ALA A 24 8.00 0.93 -11.29
C ALA A 24 8.82 0.44 -12.49
N GLY A 25 8.37 0.73 -13.72
CA GLY A 25 9.09 0.36 -14.94
C GLY A 25 10.46 1.04 -15.04
N GLU A 26 10.51 2.37 -14.82
CA GLU A 26 11.75 3.16 -14.85
C GLU A 26 12.73 2.68 -13.75
N LEU A 27 12.22 2.43 -12.53
CA LEU A 27 13.04 1.93 -11.43
C LEU A 27 13.62 0.55 -11.73
N LYS A 28 12.83 -0.34 -12.31
CA LYS A 28 13.27 -1.67 -12.72
C LYS A 28 14.40 -1.60 -13.77
N GLU A 29 14.29 -0.71 -14.74
CA GLU A 29 15.34 -0.47 -15.74
C GLU A 29 16.65 0.03 -15.12
N VAL A 30 16.55 1.01 -14.18
CA VAL A 30 17.73 1.54 -13.47
C VAL A 30 18.42 0.47 -12.62
N LEU A 31 17.65 -0.40 -11.98
CA LEU A 31 18.19 -1.48 -11.16
C LEU A 31 18.64 -2.70 -11.96
N ALA A 32 18.25 -2.79 -13.24
CA ALA A 32 18.63 -3.90 -14.12
C ALA A 32 20.16 -4.00 -14.28
N GLY A 33 20.69 -5.18 -14.08
CA GLY A 33 22.12 -5.41 -14.19
C GLY A 33 22.95 -5.07 -12.95
N MET A 34 22.36 -4.46 -11.92
CA MET A 34 23.03 -4.33 -10.62
C MET A 34 23.29 -5.71 -10.02
N LYS A 35 24.49 -5.91 -9.47
CA LYS A 35 24.89 -7.16 -8.80
C LYS A 35 25.27 -6.86 -7.36
N PRO A 36 24.29 -6.61 -6.48
CA PRO A 36 24.58 -6.36 -5.08
C PRO A 36 25.22 -7.60 -4.43
N PHE A 37 26.04 -7.38 -3.41
CA PHE A 37 26.53 -8.47 -2.57
C PHE A 37 25.34 -9.15 -1.90
N ARG A 38 25.27 -10.50 -2.03
CA ARG A 38 24.17 -11.31 -1.48
C ARG A 38 24.70 -12.40 -0.57
N PRO A 39 24.77 -12.15 0.74
CA PRO A 39 25.12 -13.17 1.71
C PRO A 39 23.96 -14.18 1.87
N LYS A 40 24.28 -15.35 2.44
CA LYS A 40 23.30 -16.44 2.64
C LYS A 40 22.19 -16.07 3.63
N GLU A 41 22.47 -15.12 4.49
CA GLU A 41 21.51 -14.58 5.48
C GLU A 41 20.43 -13.69 4.86
N LEU A 42 20.66 -13.11 3.68
CA LEU A 42 19.64 -12.35 2.94
C LEU A 42 18.70 -13.32 2.23
N ILE A 43 17.55 -13.58 2.84
CA ILE A 43 16.55 -14.53 2.33
C ILE A 43 15.69 -13.89 1.24
N VAL A 44 15.18 -12.68 1.49
CA VAL A 44 14.43 -11.86 0.53
C VAL A 44 15.16 -10.54 0.35
N GLY A 45 15.46 -10.19 -0.88
CA GLY A 45 16.10 -8.94 -1.29
C GLY A 45 15.25 -8.19 -2.29
N THR A 46 15.84 -7.79 -3.41
CA THR A 46 15.17 -6.97 -4.44
C THR A 46 14.58 -7.78 -5.60
N GLU A 47 14.69 -9.11 -5.59
CA GLU A 47 14.42 -9.96 -6.75
C GLU A 47 12.93 -10.12 -7.05
N THR A 48 12.12 -10.27 -6.01
CA THR A 48 10.67 -10.51 -6.08
C THR A 48 9.87 -9.25 -5.78
N MET A 49 10.56 -8.11 -5.56
CA MET A 49 9.94 -6.81 -5.24
C MET A 49 8.98 -6.89 -4.05
N ASP A 50 9.38 -7.65 -3.03
CA ASP A 50 8.65 -7.75 -1.76
C ASP A 50 8.67 -6.41 -1.02
N ASP A 51 7.74 -6.24 -0.08
CA ASP A 51 7.53 -5.00 0.67
C ASP A 51 8.72 -4.69 1.60
N ALA A 52 9.43 -5.73 2.08
CA ALA A 52 10.61 -5.58 2.93
C ALA A 52 11.64 -6.68 2.69
N CYS A 53 12.89 -6.45 3.12
CA CYS A 53 13.88 -7.50 3.13
C CYS A 53 13.70 -8.45 4.30
N LEU A 54 14.11 -9.73 4.13
CA LEU A 54 14.21 -10.73 5.17
C LEU A 54 15.66 -11.13 5.40
N TRP A 55 16.14 -10.95 6.62
CA TRP A 55 17.47 -11.35 7.03
C TRP A 55 17.42 -12.45 8.09
N ASP A 56 18.11 -13.56 7.87
CA ASP A 56 18.16 -14.71 8.79
C ASP A 56 18.99 -14.40 10.04
N LEU A 57 18.36 -14.37 11.21
CA LEU A 57 19.00 -14.19 12.51
C LEU A 57 19.64 -15.48 13.05
N LYS A 58 19.41 -16.62 12.41
CA LYS A 58 19.91 -17.96 12.83
C LYS A 58 19.40 -18.43 14.21
N ASP A 59 18.35 -17.78 14.72
CA ASP A 59 17.66 -18.12 15.96
C ASP A 59 16.22 -18.61 15.77
N GLY A 60 15.83 -18.94 14.53
CA GLY A 60 14.47 -19.34 14.17
C GLY A 60 13.61 -18.21 13.64
N ARG A 61 14.14 -16.97 13.59
CA ARG A 61 13.43 -15.77 13.11
C ARG A 61 14.16 -15.12 11.94
N TYR A 62 13.40 -14.29 11.22
CA TYR A 62 13.93 -13.30 10.31
C TYR A 62 13.78 -11.89 10.89
N LEU A 63 14.78 -11.04 10.69
CA LEU A 63 14.65 -9.60 10.79
C LEU A 63 13.97 -9.11 9.52
N ILE A 64 12.94 -8.27 9.67
CA ILE A 64 12.30 -7.52 8.61
C ILE A 64 12.83 -6.09 8.67
N GLN A 65 13.27 -5.56 7.52
CA GLN A 65 13.67 -4.16 7.41
C GLN A 65 13.06 -3.52 6.17
N THR A 66 12.43 -2.36 6.39
CA THR A 66 11.86 -1.53 5.32
C THR A 66 12.12 -0.06 5.56
N LEU A 67 11.86 0.74 4.53
CA LEU A 67 11.94 2.18 4.59
C LEU A 67 10.93 2.79 3.62
N ASP A 68 10.01 3.60 4.15
CA ASP A 68 9.06 4.35 3.33
C ASP A 68 8.93 5.80 3.81
N PHE A 69 8.96 6.75 2.88
CA PHE A 69 8.76 8.18 3.15
C PHE A 69 8.15 8.86 1.94
N PHE A 70 7.37 9.91 2.19
CA PHE A 70 6.69 10.63 1.13
C PHE A 70 6.35 12.06 1.53
N THR A 71 5.85 12.82 0.58
CA THR A 71 5.42 14.21 0.70
C THR A 71 3.97 14.28 1.17
N PRO A 72 3.50 15.41 1.77
CA PRO A 72 2.14 15.56 2.27
C PRO A 72 1.05 15.20 1.27
N ILE A 73 0.03 14.48 1.76
CA ILE A 73 -1.19 14.09 1.03
C ILE A 73 -2.47 14.62 1.66
N VAL A 74 -2.37 15.07 2.90
CA VAL A 74 -3.43 15.75 3.68
C VAL A 74 -2.88 17.05 4.22
N ASP A 75 -3.76 17.96 4.60
CA ASP A 75 -3.36 19.31 5.04
C ASP A 75 -3.05 19.37 6.54
N ASP A 76 -3.71 18.54 7.35
CA ASP A 76 -3.43 18.49 8.78
C ASP A 76 -2.10 17.79 9.07
N PRO A 77 -1.16 18.41 9.82
CA PRO A 77 0.13 17.81 10.11
C PRO A 77 0.05 16.57 11.01
N PHE A 78 -0.91 16.50 11.93
CA PHE A 78 -1.08 15.34 12.79
C PHE A 78 -1.51 14.13 11.95
N ASP A 79 -2.52 14.31 11.08
CA ASP A 79 -2.99 13.26 10.19
C ASP A 79 -1.90 12.80 9.22
N PHE A 80 -1.12 13.75 8.66
CA PHE A 80 0.00 13.40 7.79
C PHE A 80 1.04 12.55 8.52
N GLY A 81 1.40 12.92 9.75
CA GLY A 81 2.31 12.15 10.60
C GLY A 81 1.80 10.74 10.90
N ALA A 82 0.51 10.63 11.25
CA ALA A 82 -0.15 9.36 11.52
C ALA A 82 -0.16 8.43 10.29
N ILE A 83 -0.50 8.98 9.11
CA ILE A 83 -0.49 8.24 7.85
C ILE A 83 0.92 7.77 7.48
N ALA A 84 1.93 8.64 7.64
CA ALA A 84 3.32 8.29 7.35
C ALA A 84 3.82 7.11 8.19
N ALA A 85 3.48 7.09 9.47
CA ALA A 85 3.82 5.97 10.35
C ALA A 85 3.05 4.69 9.99
N ALA A 86 1.74 4.79 9.75
CA ALA A 86 0.91 3.63 9.37
C ALA A 86 1.40 2.98 8.06
N ASN A 87 1.75 3.80 7.07
CA ASN A 87 2.24 3.33 5.78
C ASN A 87 3.59 2.60 5.93
N ALA A 88 4.56 3.18 6.64
CA ALA A 88 5.87 2.56 6.81
C ALA A 88 5.83 1.25 7.62
N ILE A 89 4.91 1.14 8.60
CA ILE A 89 4.71 -0.08 9.39
C ILE A 89 4.06 -1.20 8.54
N SER A 90 3.26 -0.84 7.54
CA SER A 90 2.45 -1.76 6.75
C SER A 90 3.27 -2.85 6.08
N ASP A 91 4.47 -2.52 5.55
CA ASP A 91 5.38 -3.46 4.93
C ASP A 91 5.75 -4.62 5.86
N VAL A 92 5.92 -4.34 7.17
CA VAL A 92 6.22 -5.39 8.14
C VAL A 92 5.04 -6.35 8.31
N TYR A 93 3.82 -5.83 8.32
CA TYR A 93 2.61 -6.67 8.37
C TYR A 93 2.42 -7.45 7.06
N ALA A 94 2.74 -6.85 5.90
CA ALA A 94 2.68 -7.54 4.62
C ALA A 94 3.63 -8.75 4.55
N MET A 95 4.77 -8.67 5.26
CA MET A 95 5.70 -9.79 5.42
C MET A 95 5.31 -10.80 6.52
N GLY A 96 4.09 -10.71 7.08
CA GLY A 96 3.62 -11.60 8.15
C GLY A 96 4.22 -11.31 9.53
N GLY A 97 4.97 -10.21 9.67
CA GLY A 97 5.77 -9.89 10.84
C GLY A 97 5.09 -8.98 11.85
N GLU A 98 5.87 -8.72 12.91
CA GLU A 98 5.55 -7.79 14.00
C GLU A 98 6.58 -6.67 14.03
N PRO A 99 6.17 -5.41 13.84
CA PRO A 99 7.08 -4.26 13.91
C PRO A 99 7.57 -4.04 15.34
N ALA A 100 8.80 -3.56 15.49
CA ALA A 100 9.43 -3.38 16.81
C ALA A 100 10.00 -1.96 17.00
N THR A 101 10.75 -1.45 16.03
CA THR A 101 11.39 -0.13 16.14
C THR A 101 11.17 0.69 14.87
N ALA A 102 11.12 2.01 15.05
CA ALA A 102 11.06 3.01 13.99
C ALA A 102 12.17 4.03 14.12
N MET A 103 12.76 4.45 13.01
CA MET A 103 13.66 5.59 12.91
C MET A 103 13.08 6.62 11.95
N THR A 104 12.92 7.87 12.39
CA THR A 104 12.32 8.95 11.60
C THR A 104 13.25 9.38 10.46
N ILE A 105 12.68 9.65 9.31
CA ILE A 105 13.30 10.35 8.18
C ILE A 105 12.48 11.61 7.95
N LEU A 106 13.08 12.77 8.22
CA LEU A 106 12.42 14.07 8.08
C LEU A 106 13.27 15.01 7.23
N ALA A 107 12.78 15.37 6.05
CA ALA A 107 13.24 16.51 5.27
C ALA A 107 12.25 17.65 5.48
N PHE A 108 12.71 18.80 6.01
CA PHE A 108 11.81 19.89 6.42
C PHE A 108 12.25 21.22 5.82
N PRO A 109 11.36 21.97 5.15
CA PRO A 109 11.68 23.25 4.53
C PRO A 109 11.66 24.39 5.57
N GLY A 110 12.68 24.46 6.42
CA GLY A 110 12.78 25.40 7.54
C GLY A 110 12.76 26.88 7.14
N GLY A 111 13.09 27.19 5.88
CA GLY A 111 12.99 28.55 5.33
C GLY A 111 11.57 28.97 4.90
N THR A 112 10.62 28.03 4.76
CA THR A 112 9.26 28.30 4.24
C THR A 112 8.15 27.84 5.16
N LEU A 113 8.37 26.81 5.96
CA LEU A 113 7.39 26.30 6.93
C LEU A 113 7.87 26.56 8.36
N PRO A 114 6.96 26.95 9.27
CA PRO A 114 7.31 27.16 10.68
C PRO A 114 7.67 25.82 11.34
N LEU A 115 8.78 25.82 12.09
CA LEU A 115 9.27 24.63 12.82
C LEU A 115 8.24 24.07 13.82
N SER A 116 7.28 24.90 14.26
CA SER A 116 6.18 24.47 15.13
C SER A 116 5.30 23.37 14.53
N LEU A 117 5.32 23.17 13.20
CA LEU A 117 4.60 22.07 12.53
C LEU A 117 5.24 20.70 12.79
N ILE A 118 6.52 20.64 13.15
CA ILE A 118 7.21 19.36 13.41
C ILE A 118 6.57 18.64 14.60
N ARG A 119 6.17 19.38 15.64
CA ARG A 119 5.58 18.75 16.83
C ARG A 119 4.27 18.00 16.53
N PRO A 120 3.22 18.60 15.94
CA PRO A 120 2.02 17.86 15.58
C PRO A 120 2.26 16.74 14.56
N LEU A 121 3.19 16.90 13.60
CA LEU A 121 3.61 15.80 12.71
C LEU A 121 4.09 14.58 13.51
N MET A 122 4.98 14.81 14.47
CA MET A 122 5.54 13.72 15.28
C MET A 122 4.51 13.16 16.27
N ASP A 123 3.63 13.99 16.84
CA ASP A 123 2.57 13.54 17.73
C ASP A 123 1.59 12.61 16.99
N GLY A 124 1.25 12.91 15.73
CA GLY A 124 0.47 12.03 14.86
C GLY A 124 1.15 10.69 14.63
N ALA A 125 2.44 10.72 14.25
CA ALA A 125 3.22 9.50 14.06
C ALA A 125 3.30 8.66 15.35
N LEU A 126 3.61 9.29 16.49
CA LEU A 126 3.70 8.61 17.80
C LEU A 126 2.37 7.98 18.21
N SER A 127 1.23 8.57 17.85
CA SER A 127 -0.08 8.00 18.14
C SER A 127 -0.26 6.63 17.47
N VAL A 128 0.24 6.47 16.26
CA VAL A 128 0.16 5.22 15.47
C VAL A 128 1.25 4.24 15.91
N LEU A 129 2.49 4.68 16.07
CA LEU A 129 3.59 3.85 16.56
C LEU A 129 3.24 3.22 17.92
N SER A 130 2.67 3.99 18.84
CA SER A 130 2.24 3.50 20.15
C SER A 130 1.15 2.43 20.05
N LYS A 131 0.16 2.62 19.17
CA LYS A 131 -0.91 1.61 18.92
C LYS A 131 -0.33 0.32 18.33
N ALA A 132 0.71 0.43 17.51
CA ALA A 132 1.41 -0.72 16.93
C ALA A 132 2.39 -1.40 17.92
N GLY A 133 2.67 -0.79 19.07
CA GLY A 133 3.70 -1.25 20.01
C GLY A 133 5.13 -1.04 19.50
N VAL A 134 5.34 -0.04 18.65
CA VAL A 134 6.62 0.27 18.00
C VAL A 134 7.34 1.39 18.75
N ALA A 135 8.58 1.14 19.13
CA ALA A 135 9.42 2.15 19.78
C ALA A 135 10.05 3.09 18.74
N LEU A 136 9.85 4.40 18.90
CA LEU A 136 10.64 5.39 18.17
C LEU A 136 12.05 5.43 18.72
N ALA A 137 13.03 4.92 17.96
CA ALA A 137 14.40 4.71 18.42
C ALA A 137 15.38 5.85 18.02
N GLY A 138 14.91 6.81 17.23
CA GLY A 138 15.72 7.92 16.73
C GLY A 138 15.34 8.33 15.32
N GLY A 139 16.31 8.84 14.58
CA GLY A 139 16.07 9.24 13.19
C GLY A 139 17.10 10.25 12.69
N HIS A 140 16.82 10.80 11.52
CA HIS A 140 17.64 11.81 10.86
C HIS A 140 16.77 12.93 10.26
N THR A 141 17.28 14.16 10.31
CA THR A 141 16.62 15.34 9.75
C THR A 141 17.58 16.11 8.84
N ILE A 142 17.03 16.64 7.75
CA ILE A 142 17.74 17.55 6.86
C ILE A 142 16.87 18.77 6.56
N ASP A 143 17.49 19.92 6.29
CA ASP A 143 16.83 21.05 5.65
C ASP A 143 16.70 20.77 4.15
N ASP A 144 15.49 20.89 3.58
CA ASP A 144 15.17 20.55 2.20
C ASP A 144 14.04 21.46 1.70
N GLU A 145 13.98 21.74 0.43
CA GLU A 145 12.92 22.58 -0.14
C GLU A 145 11.51 21.96 -0.05
N THR A 146 11.42 20.66 0.19
CA THR A 146 10.15 19.92 0.18
C THR A 146 9.98 19.08 1.44
N LEU A 147 8.89 19.28 2.18
CA LEU A 147 8.55 18.44 3.33
C LEU A 147 8.40 16.97 2.91
N LYS A 148 9.18 16.10 3.54
CA LYS A 148 9.08 14.64 3.42
C LYS A 148 9.15 14.04 4.82
N LEU A 149 8.27 13.12 5.10
CA LEU A 149 8.25 12.37 6.36
C LEU A 149 8.06 10.88 6.09
N GLY A 150 8.77 10.08 6.82
CA GLY A 150 8.60 8.64 6.85
C GLY A 150 9.49 7.98 7.88
N PHE A 151 9.58 6.65 7.78
CA PHE A 151 10.27 5.87 8.80
C PHE A 151 10.99 4.67 8.15
N SER A 152 12.15 4.35 8.72
CA SER A 152 12.72 3.01 8.59
C SER A 152 12.19 2.17 9.73
N ILE A 153 11.57 1.05 9.39
CA ILE A 153 10.97 0.14 10.36
C ILE A 153 11.76 -1.16 10.40
N SER A 154 12.03 -1.64 11.62
CA SER A 154 12.52 -2.99 11.85
C SER A 154 11.48 -3.80 12.60
N GLY A 155 11.32 -5.05 12.20
CA GLY A 155 10.40 -6.00 12.80
C GLY A 155 10.93 -7.42 12.73
N PHE A 156 10.15 -8.38 13.19
CA PHE A 156 10.54 -9.79 13.25
C PHE A 156 9.39 -10.69 12.82
N VAL A 157 9.76 -11.84 12.23
CA VAL A 157 8.82 -12.90 11.89
C VAL A 157 9.48 -14.26 12.14
N GLU A 158 8.71 -15.25 12.59
CA GLU A 158 9.17 -16.64 12.63
C GLU A 158 9.37 -17.16 11.20
N LYS A 159 10.43 -17.95 10.96
CA LYS A 159 10.79 -18.40 9.60
C LYS A 159 9.67 -19.08 8.84
N ASN A 160 8.84 -19.86 9.53
CA ASN A 160 7.72 -20.60 8.97
C ASN A 160 6.42 -19.79 8.89
N LYS A 161 6.44 -18.50 9.25
CA LYS A 161 5.29 -17.59 9.25
C LYS A 161 5.53 -16.36 8.35
N ALA A 162 6.68 -16.28 7.68
CA ALA A 162 6.97 -15.18 6.78
C ALA A 162 6.10 -15.28 5.53
N TRP A 163 5.50 -14.16 5.15
CA TRP A 163 4.77 -13.98 3.90
C TRP A 163 5.65 -13.26 2.89
N THR A 164 5.48 -13.56 1.63
CA THR A 164 6.24 -12.92 0.53
C THR A 164 5.33 -12.75 -0.68
N ASN A 165 5.80 -12.01 -1.67
CA ASN A 165 5.14 -11.92 -2.98
C ASN A 165 5.09 -13.28 -3.70
N ALA A 166 6.09 -14.12 -3.49
CA ALA A 166 6.15 -15.46 -4.08
C ALA A 166 5.48 -16.49 -3.15
N GLY A 167 4.57 -17.28 -3.69
CA GLY A 167 3.97 -18.38 -2.90
C GLY A 167 2.51 -18.64 -3.16
N ALA A 168 1.79 -17.73 -3.83
CA ALA A 168 0.41 -17.98 -4.24
C ALA A 168 0.33 -19.21 -5.15
N ARG A 169 -0.72 -20.00 -5.00
CA ARG A 169 -0.92 -21.28 -5.69
C ARG A 169 -2.20 -21.27 -6.50
N PRO A 170 -2.25 -21.99 -7.62
CA PRO A 170 -3.53 -22.21 -8.32
C PRO A 170 -4.58 -22.79 -7.37
N GLY A 171 -5.75 -22.14 -7.31
CA GLY A 171 -6.85 -22.49 -6.39
C GLY A 171 -6.93 -21.57 -5.17
N ASP A 172 -5.94 -20.72 -4.93
CA ASP A 172 -6.05 -19.73 -3.85
C ASP A 172 -7.12 -18.68 -4.15
N VAL A 173 -7.81 -18.24 -3.11
CA VAL A 173 -8.63 -17.01 -3.14
C VAL A 173 -7.78 -15.80 -2.80
N LEU A 174 -8.19 -14.64 -3.33
CA LEU A 174 -7.53 -13.37 -3.12
C LEU A 174 -8.41 -12.47 -2.26
N ILE A 175 -7.91 -12.05 -1.08
CA ILE A 175 -8.62 -11.13 -0.17
C ILE A 175 -7.93 -9.77 -0.20
N LEU A 176 -8.70 -8.71 -0.42
CA LEU A 176 -8.28 -7.32 -0.22
C LEU A 176 -8.90 -6.78 1.07
N THR A 177 -8.07 -6.23 1.97
CA THR A 177 -8.53 -5.91 3.33
C THR A 177 -9.12 -4.51 3.50
N LYS A 178 -8.78 -3.54 2.63
CA LYS A 178 -9.31 -2.15 2.67
C LYS A 178 -9.86 -1.73 1.31
N GLY A 179 -10.74 -0.74 1.30
CA GLY A 179 -11.25 -0.12 0.09
C GLY A 179 -10.19 0.67 -0.68
N LEU A 180 -10.37 0.75 -2.00
CA LEU A 180 -9.55 1.51 -2.94
C LEU A 180 -10.07 2.95 -3.10
N GLY A 181 -9.21 3.88 -3.52
CA GLY A 181 -9.59 5.25 -3.86
C GLY A 181 -8.88 6.36 -3.08
N THR A 182 -7.89 6.03 -2.24
CA THR A 182 -7.15 7.06 -1.47
C THR A 182 -6.44 8.06 -2.38
N GLY A 183 -5.89 7.61 -3.52
CA GLY A 183 -5.16 8.48 -4.45
C GLY A 183 -6.08 9.49 -5.13
N THR A 184 -7.21 9.05 -5.65
CA THR A 184 -8.18 9.93 -6.32
C THR A 184 -8.83 10.92 -5.34
N ILE A 185 -9.18 10.50 -4.11
CA ILE A 185 -9.74 11.37 -3.07
C ILE A 185 -8.72 12.43 -2.64
N THR A 186 -7.46 12.06 -2.43
CA THR A 186 -6.40 13.03 -2.07
C THR A 186 -6.04 13.96 -3.23
N ALA A 187 -6.18 13.51 -4.49
CA ALA A 187 -6.06 14.37 -5.65
C ALA A 187 -7.19 15.42 -5.71
N ALA A 188 -8.42 15.02 -5.38
CA ALA A 188 -9.55 15.94 -5.26
C ALA A 188 -9.37 16.91 -4.09
N LEU A 189 -8.88 16.45 -2.91
CA LEU A 189 -8.52 17.30 -1.77
C LEU A 189 -7.52 18.39 -2.19
N LYS A 190 -6.47 18.01 -2.87
CA LYS A 190 -5.44 18.95 -3.32
C LYS A 190 -6.01 20.05 -4.22
N LYS A 191 -7.03 19.75 -5.03
CA LYS A 191 -7.76 20.73 -5.87
C LYS A 191 -8.79 21.53 -5.06
N GLY A 192 -9.10 21.17 -3.83
CA GLY A 192 -10.14 21.80 -3.03
C GLY A 192 -11.56 21.38 -3.39
N GLU A 193 -11.71 20.20 -4.00
CA GLU A 193 -12.99 19.73 -4.56
C GLU A 193 -13.50 18.42 -3.91
N ALA A 194 -12.77 17.89 -2.89
CA ALA A 194 -13.22 16.74 -2.13
C ALA A 194 -14.20 17.16 -1.03
N GLN A 195 -15.21 16.34 -0.80
CA GLN A 195 -16.10 16.52 0.35
C GLN A 195 -15.40 16.10 1.65
N ASP A 196 -15.71 16.76 2.76
CA ASP A 196 -15.09 16.49 4.06
C ASP A 196 -15.29 15.02 4.50
N SER A 197 -16.49 14.45 4.28
CA SER A 197 -16.76 13.03 4.58
C SER A 197 -15.85 12.07 3.86
N TRP A 198 -15.55 12.33 2.57
CA TRP A 198 -14.65 11.50 1.78
C TRP A 198 -13.21 11.59 2.29
N ILE A 199 -12.79 12.82 2.62
CA ILE A 199 -11.44 13.07 3.18
C ILE A 199 -11.28 12.34 4.51
N GLN A 200 -12.23 12.46 5.42
CA GLN A 200 -12.21 11.79 6.73
C GLN A 200 -12.26 10.27 6.58
N GLY A 201 -13.05 9.75 5.63
CA GLY A 201 -13.08 8.32 5.30
C GLY A 201 -11.74 7.81 4.80
N ALA A 202 -11.08 8.56 3.91
CA ALA A 202 -9.76 8.22 3.38
C ALA A 202 -8.68 8.29 4.47
N ILE A 203 -8.65 9.35 5.30
CA ILE A 203 -7.73 9.47 6.44
C ILE A 203 -7.91 8.29 7.39
N LYS A 204 -9.14 7.98 7.78
CA LYS A 204 -9.43 6.83 8.66
C LYS A 204 -8.91 5.53 8.07
N SER A 205 -9.08 5.29 6.77
CA SER A 205 -8.55 4.11 6.09
C SER A 205 -7.02 4.09 6.13
N MET A 206 -6.36 5.22 5.82
CA MET A 206 -4.90 5.33 5.76
C MET A 206 -4.23 5.17 7.13
N ILE A 207 -4.82 5.66 8.22
CA ILE A 207 -4.27 5.49 9.59
C ILE A 207 -4.60 4.13 10.21
N THR A 208 -5.49 3.35 9.61
CA THR A 208 -5.81 2.00 10.09
C THR A 208 -4.63 1.06 9.82
N LEU A 209 -4.04 0.53 10.90
CA LEU A 209 -2.92 -0.42 10.83
C LEU A 209 -3.36 -1.74 10.19
N ASN A 210 -2.51 -2.31 9.34
CA ASN A 210 -2.73 -3.64 8.74
C ASN A 210 -2.34 -4.80 9.69
N ASN A 211 -2.57 -4.65 10.98
CA ASN A 211 -2.13 -5.52 12.07
C ASN A 211 -2.95 -6.81 12.25
N ILE A 212 -3.24 -7.50 11.14
CA ILE A 212 -4.04 -8.73 11.14
C ILE A 212 -3.21 -10.00 11.35
N THR A 213 -1.88 -9.93 11.25
CA THR A 213 -0.96 -11.06 11.26
C THR A 213 -1.15 -11.97 12.47
N ARG A 214 -1.28 -11.38 13.67
CA ARG A 214 -1.46 -12.13 14.93
C ARG A 214 -2.74 -12.95 14.97
N HIS A 215 -3.77 -12.53 14.24
CA HIS A 215 -5.09 -13.15 14.23
C HIS A 215 -5.25 -14.20 13.13
N LEU A 216 -4.32 -14.21 12.16
CA LEU A 216 -4.31 -15.16 11.05
C LEU A 216 -3.25 -16.27 11.21
N LYS A 217 -2.70 -16.47 12.40
CA LYS A 217 -1.64 -17.48 12.68
C LYS A 217 -2.04 -18.91 12.31
N GLU A 218 -3.33 -19.23 12.42
CA GLU A 218 -3.90 -20.54 12.11
C GLU A 218 -4.42 -20.63 10.66
N ILE A 219 -4.25 -19.60 9.86
CA ILE A 219 -4.60 -19.55 8.44
C ILE A 219 -3.31 -19.72 7.64
N ASP A 220 -3.32 -20.59 6.65
CA ASP A 220 -2.17 -20.81 5.76
C ASP A 220 -2.14 -19.73 4.67
N ILE A 221 -1.53 -18.58 4.98
CA ILE A 221 -1.34 -17.50 4.00
C ILE A 221 -0.16 -17.87 3.11
N HIS A 222 -0.41 -18.11 1.84
CA HIS A 222 0.59 -18.50 0.87
C HIS A 222 1.41 -17.32 0.35
N SER A 223 0.80 -16.15 0.18
CA SER A 223 1.45 -14.95 -0.34
C SER A 223 0.69 -13.70 0.12
N ALA A 224 1.41 -12.61 0.31
CA ALA A 224 0.84 -11.32 0.70
C ALA A 224 1.68 -10.16 0.18
N THR A 225 1.03 -9.00 -0.03
CA THR A 225 1.63 -7.68 -0.25
C THR A 225 0.68 -6.61 0.26
N ASP A 226 1.15 -5.41 0.53
CA ASP A 226 0.27 -4.26 0.75
C ASP A 226 0.03 -3.48 -0.55
N ILE A 227 -1.12 -2.84 -0.65
CA ILE A 227 -1.47 -2.08 -1.84
C ILE A 227 -1.12 -0.61 -1.62
N THR A 228 -0.04 -0.17 -2.25
CA THR A 228 0.44 1.22 -2.14
C THR A 228 0.58 1.92 -3.50
N GLY A 229 1.69 2.57 -3.78
CA GLY A 229 1.88 3.50 -4.88
C GLY A 229 1.67 2.96 -6.28
N PHE A 230 1.81 1.65 -6.49
CA PHE A 230 1.59 1.02 -7.81
C PHE A 230 0.13 0.62 -8.04
N GLY A 231 -0.76 0.88 -7.08
CA GLY A 231 -2.16 0.50 -7.14
C GLY A 231 -2.40 -1.01 -7.07
N LEU A 232 -3.65 -1.43 -7.05
CA LEU A 232 -4.00 -2.86 -7.01
C LEU A 232 -3.39 -3.60 -8.20
N ALA A 233 -3.48 -3.05 -9.41
CA ALA A 233 -2.97 -3.72 -10.61
C ALA A 233 -1.46 -3.92 -10.56
N GLY A 234 -0.69 -2.94 -10.09
CA GLY A 234 0.77 -3.03 -10.01
C GLY A 234 1.23 -4.07 -9.00
N HIS A 235 0.74 -3.99 -7.76
CA HIS A 235 1.12 -4.93 -6.70
C HIS A 235 0.63 -6.35 -6.97
N ALA A 236 -0.62 -6.52 -7.43
CA ALA A 236 -1.14 -7.84 -7.82
C ALA A 236 -0.34 -8.45 -9.00
N THR A 237 0.14 -7.62 -9.95
CA THR A 237 1.02 -8.10 -11.03
C THR A 237 2.35 -8.62 -10.47
N GLN A 238 2.98 -7.89 -9.55
CA GLN A 238 4.23 -8.31 -8.92
C GLN A 238 4.07 -9.65 -8.19
N MET A 239 3.03 -9.75 -7.36
CA MET A 239 2.69 -10.96 -6.60
C MET A 239 2.37 -12.15 -7.52
N ALA A 240 1.59 -11.95 -8.59
CA ALA A 240 1.25 -12.99 -9.56
C ALA A 240 2.49 -13.50 -10.30
N LEU A 241 3.35 -12.60 -10.78
CA LEU A 241 4.60 -12.96 -11.47
C LEU A 241 5.58 -13.69 -10.55
N ALA A 242 5.78 -13.20 -9.32
CA ALA A 242 6.63 -13.84 -8.32
C ALA A 242 6.14 -15.26 -7.97
N SER A 243 4.82 -15.45 -7.94
CA SER A 243 4.17 -16.73 -7.67
C SER A 243 4.01 -17.64 -8.89
N GLN A 244 4.36 -17.18 -10.09
CA GLN A 244 4.13 -17.89 -11.35
C GLN A 244 2.66 -18.30 -11.54
N CYS A 245 1.75 -17.39 -11.21
CA CYS A 245 0.30 -17.55 -11.32
C CYS A 245 -0.31 -16.47 -12.23
N THR A 246 -1.54 -16.67 -12.66
CA THR A 246 -2.42 -15.62 -13.20
C THR A 246 -3.52 -15.33 -12.20
N PHE A 247 -3.69 -14.08 -11.80
CA PHE A 247 -4.75 -13.66 -10.87
C PHE A 247 -5.97 -13.21 -11.64
N TYR A 248 -7.10 -13.85 -11.37
CA TYR A 248 -8.42 -13.50 -11.88
C TYR A 248 -9.11 -12.61 -10.84
N LEU A 249 -9.32 -11.35 -11.17
CA LEU A 249 -9.92 -10.35 -10.29
C LEU A 249 -11.30 -9.95 -10.77
N ASP A 250 -12.28 -10.00 -9.87
CA ASP A 250 -13.66 -9.58 -10.16
C ASP A 250 -13.83 -8.09 -9.80
N LEU A 251 -14.05 -7.26 -10.81
CA LEU A 251 -14.28 -5.82 -10.63
C LEU A 251 -15.53 -5.49 -9.82
N ASN A 252 -16.52 -6.40 -9.77
CA ASN A 252 -17.74 -6.17 -9.01
C ASN A 252 -17.54 -6.42 -7.52
N SER A 253 -16.54 -7.22 -7.16
CA SER A 253 -16.19 -7.54 -5.77
C SER A 253 -15.15 -6.58 -5.17
N LEU A 254 -14.62 -5.64 -5.94
CA LEU A 254 -13.63 -4.67 -5.42
C LEU A 254 -14.31 -3.72 -4.42
N PRO A 255 -13.75 -3.55 -3.21
CA PRO A 255 -14.23 -2.56 -2.26
C PRO A 255 -13.70 -1.15 -2.60
N PHE A 256 -14.52 -0.13 -2.41
CA PHE A 256 -14.18 1.27 -2.66
C PHE A 256 -14.46 2.14 -1.45
N LEU A 257 -13.68 3.21 -1.30
CA LEU A 257 -13.97 4.29 -0.36
C LEU A 257 -15.11 5.15 -0.89
N GLU A 258 -15.90 5.70 0.00
CA GLU A 258 -16.93 6.69 -0.33
C GLU A 258 -16.30 7.87 -1.05
N GLY A 259 -16.90 8.30 -2.16
CA GLY A 259 -16.41 9.37 -3.02
C GLY A 259 -15.34 8.97 -4.05
N ALA A 260 -14.83 7.73 -4.03
CA ALA A 260 -13.83 7.28 -5.00
C ALA A 260 -14.39 7.24 -6.43
N GLU A 261 -15.63 6.77 -6.60
CA GLU A 261 -16.34 6.74 -7.88
C GLU A 261 -16.46 8.16 -8.47
N GLU A 262 -17.03 9.08 -7.72
CA GLU A 262 -17.25 10.45 -8.15
C GLU A 262 -15.94 11.17 -8.48
N CYS A 263 -14.90 10.92 -7.69
CA CYS A 263 -13.57 11.48 -7.94
C CYS A 263 -12.97 10.96 -9.25
N LEU A 264 -13.09 9.65 -9.53
CA LEU A 264 -12.59 9.04 -10.77
C LEU A 264 -13.38 9.47 -12.00
N GLU A 265 -14.71 9.61 -11.89
CA GLU A 265 -15.57 10.11 -12.96
C GLU A 265 -15.23 11.57 -13.31
N LYS A 266 -14.98 12.42 -12.32
CA LYS A 266 -14.52 13.80 -12.50
C LYS A 266 -13.06 13.91 -12.95
N GLY A 267 -12.33 12.79 -13.05
CA GLY A 267 -10.96 12.75 -13.54
C GLY A 267 -9.92 13.29 -12.55
N TYR A 268 -10.14 13.14 -11.24
CA TYR A 268 -9.12 13.44 -10.22
C TYR A 268 -8.09 12.31 -10.19
N LEU A 269 -7.22 12.29 -11.18
CA LEU A 269 -6.17 11.30 -11.37
C LEU A 269 -4.81 11.88 -11.00
N THR A 270 -3.96 11.07 -10.40
CA THR A 270 -2.56 11.39 -10.20
C THR A 270 -1.72 10.96 -11.40
N ARG A 271 -0.50 11.48 -11.53
CA ARG A 271 0.45 10.98 -12.55
C ARG A 271 0.71 9.49 -12.40
N ALA A 272 0.77 8.99 -11.15
CA ALA A 272 1.01 7.58 -10.88
C ALA A 272 -0.05 6.68 -11.50
N HIS A 273 -1.29 7.10 -11.59
CA HIS A 273 -2.36 6.35 -12.27
C HIS A 273 -1.96 5.97 -13.71
N THR A 274 -1.48 6.94 -14.51
CA THR A 274 -1.05 6.67 -15.89
C THR A 274 0.20 5.77 -15.94
N THR A 275 1.18 6.01 -15.08
CA THR A 275 2.40 5.17 -15.05
C THR A 275 2.12 3.76 -14.59
N ASN A 276 1.17 3.55 -13.66
CA ASN A 276 0.73 2.24 -13.20
C ASN A 276 0.01 1.47 -14.31
N ALA A 277 -0.89 2.14 -15.04
CA ALA A 277 -1.56 1.53 -16.20
C ALA A 277 -0.54 1.10 -17.27
N ASN A 278 0.43 1.93 -17.59
CA ASN A 278 1.48 1.61 -18.57
C ASN A 278 2.36 0.44 -18.09
N TYR A 279 2.72 0.40 -16.79
CA TYR A 279 3.54 -0.66 -16.21
C TYR A 279 2.92 -2.06 -16.32
N THR A 280 1.58 -2.13 -16.25
CA THR A 280 0.86 -3.42 -16.23
C THR A 280 0.20 -3.77 -17.56
N ASN A 281 0.23 -2.88 -18.55
CA ASN A 281 -0.54 -2.99 -19.80
C ASN A 281 -0.28 -4.30 -20.58
N ASP A 282 0.97 -4.71 -20.70
CA ASP A 282 1.40 -5.93 -21.40
C ASP A 282 1.16 -7.22 -20.61
N LYS A 283 0.76 -7.11 -19.33
CA LYS A 283 0.55 -8.22 -18.38
C LYS A 283 -0.91 -8.35 -17.92
N THR A 284 -1.75 -7.42 -18.34
CA THR A 284 -3.16 -7.36 -17.94
C THR A 284 -4.08 -7.67 -19.11
N HIS A 285 -4.98 -8.61 -18.91
CA HIS A 285 -6.03 -8.92 -19.86
C HIS A 285 -7.40 -8.51 -19.30
N TRP A 286 -8.16 -7.76 -20.10
CA TRP A 286 -9.52 -7.34 -19.78
C TRP A 286 -10.49 -8.25 -20.55
N GLU A 287 -11.27 -9.08 -19.83
CA GLU A 287 -12.32 -9.86 -20.46
C GLU A 287 -13.52 -8.95 -20.76
N ILE A 288 -13.64 -8.56 -22.02
CA ILE A 288 -14.79 -7.81 -22.50
C ILE A 288 -15.86 -8.84 -22.83
N SER A 289 -16.94 -8.92 -22.04
CA SER A 289 -18.08 -9.74 -22.40
C SER A 289 -18.67 -9.25 -23.73
N THR A 290 -18.92 -10.21 -24.62
CA THR A 290 -19.58 -9.94 -25.92
C THR A 290 -21.08 -9.62 -25.76
N GLN A 291 -21.65 -9.77 -24.57
CA GLN A 291 -23.01 -9.37 -24.26
C GLN A 291 -23.05 -7.88 -23.91
N LYS A 292 -23.91 -7.12 -24.59
CA LYS A 292 -24.04 -5.65 -24.52
C LYS A 292 -24.27 -5.06 -23.13
N GLU A 293 -24.52 -5.88 -22.10
CA GLU A 293 -24.85 -5.46 -20.74
C GLU A 293 -23.67 -5.47 -19.75
N SER A 294 -22.48 -5.94 -20.16
CA SER A 294 -21.33 -6.10 -19.27
C SER A 294 -20.18 -5.09 -19.55
N HIS A 295 -20.51 -3.87 -19.89
CA HIS A 295 -19.52 -2.82 -20.00
C HIS A 295 -19.34 -2.17 -18.61
N TRP A 296 -18.24 -2.52 -17.89
CA TRP A 296 -17.95 -1.83 -16.63
C TRP A 296 -17.82 -0.33 -16.86
N PRO A 297 -18.33 0.49 -15.93
CA PRO A 297 -18.06 1.92 -15.93
C PRO A 297 -16.54 2.19 -16.00
N GLU A 298 -16.15 3.20 -16.73
CA GLU A 298 -14.72 3.52 -16.93
C GLU A 298 -13.98 3.72 -15.61
N TRP A 299 -14.64 4.29 -14.59
CA TRP A 299 -14.06 4.50 -13.27
C TRP A 299 -13.63 3.19 -12.59
N LYS A 300 -14.37 2.08 -12.74
CA LYS A 300 -13.97 0.77 -12.22
C LYS A 300 -12.67 0.25 -12.84
N ARG A 301 -12.43 0.58 -14.10
CA ARG A 301 -11.15 0.27 -14.76
C ARG A 301 -10.02 1.18 -14.30
N LYS A 302 -10.35 2.42 -13.95
CA LYS A 302 -9.38 3.40 -13.44
C LYS A 302 -8.93 3.09 -12.02
N VAL A 303 -9.84 2.65 -11.15
CA VAL A 303 -9.53 2.48 -9.72
C VAL A 303 -8.43 1.47 -9.44
N VAL A 304 -8.26 0.44 -10.29
CA VAL A 304 -7.21 -0.58 -10.09
C VAL A 304 -5.80 -0.02 -10.28
N TYR A 305 -5.66 1.10 -10.97
CA TYR A 305 -4.41 1.83 -11.19
C TYR A 305 -4.21 2.99 -10.22
N ASP A 306 -5.24 3.33 -9.43
CA ASP A 306 -5.16 4.43 -8.47
C ASP A 306 -4.11 4.11 -7.40
N PRO A 307 -3.08 4.98 -7.21
CA PRO A 307 -2.09 4.76 -6.17
C PRO A 307 -2.76 4.84 -4.81
N GLN A 308 -2.50 3.86 -3.94
CA GLN A 308 -2.97 3.91 -2.57
C GLN A 308 -1.85 4.39 -1.66
N THR A 309 -2.20 5.12 -0.61
CA THR A 309 -1.30 5.40 0.51
C THR A 309 -1.82 4.64 1.71
N SER A 310 -0.98 3.82 2.34
CA SER A 310 -1.36 2.95 3.45
C SER A 310 -2.63 2.13 3.14
N GLY A 311 -2.67 1.52 1.96
CA GLY A 311 -3.80 0.69 1.53
C GLY A 311 -3.90 -0.62 2.31
N GLY A 312 -4.79 -1.49 1.86
CA GLY A 312 -5.00 -2.80 2.47
C GLY A 312 -3.98 -3.84 2.04
N LEU A 313 -3.94 -4.96 2.74
CA LEU A 313 -3.21 -6.14 2.31
C LEU A 313 -3.99 -6.87 1.21
N LEU A 314 -3.26 -7.39 0.24
CA LEU A 314 -3.73 -8.41 -0.69
C LEU A 314 -3.15 -9.75 -0.24
N LEU A 315 -4.02 -10.69 0.12
CA LEU A 315 -3.65 -12.00 0.65
C LEU A 315 -4.07 -13.09 -0.34
N ALA A 316 -3.21 -14.08 -0.58
CA ALA A 316 -3.55 -15.32 -1.28
C ALA A 316 -3.51 -16.48 -0.29
N LEU A 317 -4.59 -17.28 -0.25
CA LEU A 317 -4.74 -18.38 0.71
C LEU A 317 -5.68 -19.46 0.15
N PRO A 318 -5.64 -20.71 0.66
CA PRO A 318 -6.49 -21.79 0.19
C PRO A 318 -7.99 -21.41 0.18
N GLU A 319 -8.71 -21.76 -0.88
CA GLU A 319 -10.14 -21.45 -1.02
C GLU A 319 -10.95 -21.91 0.20
N GLY A 320 -10.64 -23.09 0.76
CA GLY A 320 -11.32 -23.63 1.95
C GLY A 320 -11.18 -22.78 3.22
N GLU A 321 -10.16 -21.91 3.30
CA GLU A 321 -9.95 -21.02 4.43
C GLU A 321 -10.40 -19.58 4.17
N GLY A 322 -10.74 -19.25 2.92
CA GLY A 322 -11.04 -17.88 2.49
C GLY A 322 -12.15 -17.21 3.30
N GLN A 323 -13.26 -17.90 3.49
CA GLN A 323 -14.42 -17.35 4.23
C GLN A 323 -14.08 -17.15 5.71
N ARG A 324 -13.40 -18.12 6.33
CA ARG A 324 -12.95 -18.02 7.74
C ARG A 324 -11.99 -16.85 7.94
N ALA A 325 -11.00 -16.68 7.04
CA ALA A 325 -10.08 -15.57 7.08
C ALA A 325 -10.80 -14.23 6.93
N LEU A 326 -11.74 -14.12 5.98
CA LEU A 326 -12.53 -12.91 5.76
C LEU A 326 -13.36 -12.53 7.01
N GLU A 327 -13.97 -13.49 7.69
CA GLU A 327 -14.74 -13.26 8.91
C GLU A 327 -13.83 -12.75 10.05
N ILE A 328 -12.65 -13.36 10.23
CA ILE A 328 -11.65 -12.87 11.19
C ILE A 328 -11.26 -11.43 10.87
N ILE A 329 -10.88 -11.14 9.62
CA ILE A 329 -10.46 -9.80 9.19
C ILE A 329 -11.57 -8.78 9.43
N LYS A 330 -12.82 -9.09 9.08
CA LYS A 330 -13.98 -8.21 9.33
C LYS A 330 -14.23 -7.97 10.82
N SER A 331 -14.05 -8.98 11.67
CA SER A 331 -14.21 -8.85 13.12
C SER A 331 -13.19 -7.90 13.76
N LEU A 332 -12.04 -7.70 13.10
CA LEU A 332 -10.99 -6.75 13.51
C LEU A 332 -11.27 -5.31 13.05
N GLY A 333 -12.43 -5.06 12.42
CA GLY A 333 -12.83 -3.73 11.98
C GLY A 333 -12.54 -3.42 10.50
N PHE A 334 -11.99 -4.35 9.74
CA PHE A 334 -11.81 -4.22 8.28
C PHE A 334 -13.12 -4.54 7.55
N THR A 335 -14.15 -3.74 7.81
CA THR A 335 -15.52 -4.00 7.33
C THR A 335 -15.65 -4.06 5.82
N GLN A 336 -14.74 -3.39 5.09
CA GLN A 336 -14.69 -3.38 3.63
C GLN A 336 -13.90 -4.55 3.04
N ALA A 337 -13.28 -5.42 3.86
CA ALA A 337 -12.54 -6.57 3.35
C ALA A 337 -13.43 -7.47 2.49
N GLN A 338 -12.90 -7.93 1.34
CA GLN A 338 -13.62 -8.75 0.38
C GLN A 338 -12.71 -9.81 -0.26
N ILE A 339 -13.27 -10.95 -0.62
CA ILE A 339 -12.68 -11.86 -1.60
C ILE A 339 -12.88 -11.23 -2.97
N ILE A 340 -11.79 -10.86 -3.63
CA ILE A 340 -11.80 -10.12 -4.89
C ILE A 340 -11.41 -10.94 -6.11
N GLY A 341 -11.06 -12.22 -5.92
CA GLY A 341 -10.64 -13.05 -7.04
C GLY A 341 -10.01 -14.38 -6.61
N LYS A 342 -9.35 -15.00 -7.58
CA LYS A 342 -8.66 -16.29 -7.41
C LYS A 342 -7.35 -16.33 -8.19
N ALA A 343 -6.38 -17.09 -7.69
CA ALA A 343 -5.18 -17.46 -8.41
C ALA A 343 -5.45 -18.71 -9.28
N LYS A 344 -4.95 -18.72 -10.50
CA LYS A 344 -4.97 -19.88 -11.41
C LYS A 344 -3.56 -20.18 -11.91
N ALA A 345 -3.39 -21.32 -12.57
CA ALA A 345 -2.16 -21.66 -13.24
C ALA A 345 -1.76 -20.55 -14.23
N SER A 346 -0.45 -20.29 -14.34
CA SER A 346 0.07 -19.22 -15.20
C SER A 346 -0.40 -19.38 -16.65
N GLU A 347 -0.87 -18.29 -17.22
CA GLU A 347 -1.33 -18.22 -18.60
C GLU A 347 -0.34 -17.39 -19.44
N ASN A 348 0.71 -18.02 -19.95
CA ASN A 348 1.76 -17.35 -20.73
C ASN A 348 2.37 -16.15 -19.98
N SER A 349 2.33 -14.94 -20.59
CA SER A 349 2.84 -13.70 -19.97
C SER A 349 1.77 -12.92 -19.19
N THR A 350 0.53 -13.43 -19.08
CA THR A 350 -0.59 -12.73 -18.42
C THR A 350 -0.49 -12.90 -16.90
N ALA A 351 -0.31 -11.80 -16.18
CA ALA A 351 -0.32 -11.79 -14.72
C ALA A 351 -1.73 -11.57 -14.16
N LEU A 352 -2.52 -10.69 -14.80
CA LEU A 352 -3.86 -10.32 -14.33
C LEU A 352 -4.92 -10.54 -15.41
N ARG A 353 -6.06 -11.05 -14.98
CA ARG A 353 -7.32 -11.03 -15.74
C ARG A 353 -8.40 -10.34 -14.92
N PHE A 354 -9.00 -9.32 -15.51
CA PHE A 354 -10.16 -8.66 -14.94
C PHE A 354 -11.42 -9.16 -15.66
N ASN A 355 -12.33 -9.75 -14.90
CA ASN A 355 -13.60 -10.28 -15.40
C ASN A 355 -14.75 -9.94 -14.46
N ALA A 356 -16.00 -10.10 -14.93
CA ALA A 356 -17.16 -10.29 -14.07
C ALA A 356 -17.35 -11.79 -13.90
N ILE A 357 -17.25 -12.29 -12.71
CA ILE A 357 -17.52 -13.69 -12.39
C ILE A 357 -19.04 -13.85 -12.19
#